data_3c7ce132898c302b4dd820ff3d21ab33
#
_entry.id   3c7ce132898c302b4dd820ff3d21ab33
#
_cell.length_a   1.000
_cell.length_b   1.000
_cell.length_c   1.000
_cell.angle_alpha   90.00
_cell.angle_beta   90.00
_cell.angle_gamma   90.00
#
_symmetry.space_group_name_H-M   'P 1'
#
loop_
_entity.id
_entity.type
_entity.pdbx_description
1 polymer ?
#
loop_
_entity_poly.entity_id
_entity_poly.type
_entity_poly.pdbx_seq_one_letter_code
_entity_poly.pdbx_strand_id
1 'polypeptide(L)'
;RLIIIKNLSKVMLVRLSKKYSSGFPLDEILLRLISIFRDERDLEQLQETISNFLRLFPANSERLVVESTLKQIEENKGNKLRLGAVLPLTGKMALSGQQVLQGIQLAASEFNLVHQGDSLEVTIKDSTSAPIGQTVEKLATDPSVIGIVGPVLSNFVRNVVSIADRYHLAMITPTASSSELAQLSPYIFRNAATRELQGKYIAEYAVNSLGLRRFVVLHPLEEFGFELRDFFVKEVESLGGEVISVISYERSQTDFKKQIHEMGGIDDDDLRKLVKEQVKNNLESKSLGQNGPMTRPLVEMGLWSGDEVQNLKVSLELSYDAIFLPGFYDKVGLIIPQLVFYNIDNVTLLGASGWNSPELTKMAGKHMRKGYFIDGFF
;
A
#
# COMPACT_ATOMS: atom_id res chain seq x y z
N ARG A 1 3.81 -34.25 -37.07
CA ARG A 1 2.38 -33.83 -37.26
C ARG A 1 1.81 -33.27 -35.94
N LEU A 2 1.93 -33.92 -34.81
CA LEU A 2 1.52 -33.42 -33.49
C LEU A 2 2.20 -32.08 -33.08
N ILE A 3 3.47 -31.89 -33.41
CA ILE A 3 4.22 -30.64 -33.16
C ILE A 3 3.60 -29.46 -33.88
N ILE A 4 3.05 -29.66 -35.07
CA ILE A 4 2.41 -28.61 -35.85
C ILE A 4 1.12 -28.17 -35.19
N ILE A 5 0.27 -29.09 -34.74
CA ILE A 5 -1.01 -28.79 -34.11
C ILE A 5 -0.79 -28.02 -32.77
N LYS A 6 0.24 -28.38 -32.01
CA LYS A 6 0.58 -27.70 -30.76
C LYS A 6 0.97 -26.23 -30.94
N ASN A 7 1.45 -25.86 -32.12
CA ASN A 7 1.93 -24.49 -32.46
C ASN A 7 0.91 -23.66 -33.25
N LEU A 8 -0.27 -24.18 -33.54
CA LEU A 8 -1.31 -23.44 -34.25
C LEU A 8 -2.01 -22.44 -33.33
N SER A 9 -2.38 -21.30 -33.88
CA SER A 9 -3.20 -20.32 -33.16
C SER A 9 -4.61 -20.83 -32.92
N LYS A 10 -5.28 -20.37 -31.85
CA LYS A 10 -6.68 -20.65 -31.51
C LYS A 10 -7.61 -20.51 -32.75
N VAL A 11 -7.47 -19.37 -33.47
CA VAL A 11 -8.29 -19.07 -34.65
C VAL A 11 -8.12 -20.13 -35.73
N MET A 12 -6.89 -20.61 -35.95
CA MET A 12 -6.63 -21.65 -36.94
C MET A 12 -7.18 -23.01 -36.50
N LEU A 13 -7.05 -23.35 -35.19
CA LEU A 13 -7.59 -24.59 -34.64
C LEU A 13 -9.14 -24.63 -34.74
N VAL A 14 -9.82 -23.54 -34.43
CA VAL A 14 -11.29 -23.42 -34.58
C VAL A 14 -11.71 -23.54 -36.04
N ARG A 15 -10.95 -22.97 -36.98
CA ARG A 15 -11.23 -23.12 -38.41
C ARG A 15 -11.04 -24.57 -38.87
N LEU A 16 -10.00 -25.24 -38.41
CA LEU A 16 -9.69 -26.62 -38.74
C LEU A 16 -10.69 -27.60 -38.13
N SER A 17 -11.16 -27.36 -36.88
CA SER A 17 -12.17 -28.22 -36.25
C SER A 17 -13.48 -28.27 -37.02
N LYS A 18 -13.82 -27.20 -37.75
CA LYS A 18 -15.00 -27.15 -38.63
C LYS A 18 -14.77 -27.84 -39.99
N LYS A 19 -13.53 -28.06 -40.38
CA LYS A 19 -13.18 -28.66 -41.68
C LYS A 19 -13.14 -30.20 -41.64
N TYR A 20 -12.79 -30.77 -40.46
CA TYR A 20 -12.68 -32.21 -40.29
C TYR A 20 -13.91 -32.74 -39.54
N SER A 21 -14.45 -33.89 -39.95
CA SER A 21 -15.64 -34.46 -39.38
C SER A 21 -15.38 -35.61 -38.39
N SER A 22 -14.24 -36.29 -38.50
CA SER A 22 -13.84 -37.40 -37.62
C SER A 22 -12.36 -37.77 -37.78
N GLY A 23 -11.82 -38.57 -36.85
CA GLY A 23 -10.48 -39.10 -36.90
C GLY A 23 -9.37 -38.04 -36.71
N PHE A 24 -8.14 -38.49 -36.97
CA PHE A 24 -6.98 -37.57 -36.98
C PHE A 24 -7.09 -36.61 -38.18
N PRO A 25 -6.84 -35.30 -38.05
CA PRO A 25 -6.28 -34.62 -36.87
C PRO A 25 -7.33 -33.99 -35.92
N LEU A 26 -8.63 -34.28 -36.07
CA LEU A 26 -9.69 -33.62 -35.33
C LEU A 26 -9.62 -33.88 -33.82
N ASP A 27 -9.30 -35.12 -33.42
CA ASP A 27 -9.10 -35.49 -32.03
C ASP A 27 -8.04 -34.62 -31.34
N GLU A 28 -6.89 -34.48 -31.94
CA GLU A 28 -5.79 -33.64 -31.40
C GLU A 28 -6.11 -32.14 -31.42
N ILE A 29 -6.85 -31.69 -32.44
CA ILE A 29 -7.31 -30.30 -32.55
C ILE A 29 -8.27 -29.99 -31.37
N LEU A 30 -9.23 -30.86 -31.08
CA LEU A 30 -10.20 -30.68 -30.00
C LEU A 30 -9.51 -30.76 -28.64
N LEU A 31 -8.57 -31.68 -28.41
CA LEU A 31 -7.78 -31.74 -27.18
C LEU A 31 -6.99 -30.45 -26.96
N ARG A 32 -6.41 -29.90 -28.01
CA ARG A 32 -5.69 -28.62 -27.92
C ARG A 32 -6.64 -27.45 -27.64
N LEU A 33 -7.82 -27.41 -28.26
CA LEU A 33 -8.84 -26.40 -27.98
C LEU A 33 -9.37 -26.52 -26.55
N ILE A 34 -9.60 -27.73 -26.03
CA ILE A 34 -9.97 -27.97 -24.63
C ILE A 34 -8.90 -27.35 -23.69
N SER A 35 -7.62 -27.56 -23.96
CA SER A 35 -6.55 -26.94 -23.16
C SER A 35 -6.61 -25.41 -23.24
N ILE A 36 -6.79 -24.83 -24.44
CA ILE A 36 -6.83 -23.39 -24.64
C ILE A 36 -8.05 -22.77 -23.93
N PHE A 37 -9.26 -23.33 -24.13
CA PHE A 37 -10.48 -22.82 -23.52
C PHE A 37 -10.46 -22.96 -22.00
N ARG A 38 -9.82 -24.01 -21.47
CA ARG A 38 -9.59 -24.18 -20.04
C ARG A 38 -8.64 -23.10 -19.51
N ASP A 39 -7.52 -22.84 -20.20
CA ASP A 39 -6.54 -21.84 -19.81
C ASP A 39 -7.12 -20.41 -19.92
N GLU A 40 -7.98 -20.15 -20.92
CA GLU A 40 -8.71 -18.89 -21.12
C GLU A 40 -9.98 -18.78 -20.23
N ARG A 41 -10.34 -19.84 -19.50
CA ARG A 41 -11.58 -19.90 -18.68
C ARG A 41 -12.88 -19.63 -19.43
N ASP A 42 -12.89 -19.93 -20.74
CA ASP A 42 -14.09 -19.88 -21.57
C ASP A 42 -14.91 -21.16 -21.37
N LEU A 43 -15.68 -21.18 -20.26
CA LEU A 43 -16.41 -22.38 -19.81
C LEU A 43 -17.45 -22.85 -20.81
N GLU A 44 -18.07 -21.94 -21.57
CA GLU A 44 -19.07 -22.27 -22.58
C GLU A 44 -18.44 -23.04 -23.73
N GLN A 45 -17.37 -22.49 -24.33
CA GLN A 45 -16.64 -23.13 -25.42
C GLN A 45 -15.91 -24.40 -24.97
N LEU A 46 -15.45 -24.41 -23.72
CA LEU A 46 -14.82 -25.58 -23.10
C LEU A 46 -15.82 -26.75 -23.02
N GLN A 47 -17.04 -26.53 -22.47
CA GLN A 47 -18.08 -27.56 -22.36
C GLN A 47 -18.53 -28.06 -23.73
N GLU A 48 -18.76 -27.16 -24.68
CA GLU A 48 -19.17 -27.52 -26.04
C GLU A 48 -18.08 -28.39 -26.70
N THR A 49 -16.81 -28.00 -26.58
CA THR A 49 -15.69 -28.72 -27.15
C THR A 49 -15.49 -30.09 -26.51
N ILE A 50 -15.60 -30.19 -25.19
CA ILE A 50 -15.54 -31.47 -24.43
C ILE A 50 -16.67 -32.40 -24.87
N SER A 51 -17.90 -31.90 -24.89
CA SER A 51 -19.06 -32.69 -25.27
C SER A 51 -18.94 -33.23 -26.70
N ASN A 52 -18.41 -32.39 -27.61
CA ASN A 52 -18.14 -32.77 -28.98
C ASN A 52 -17.02 -33.83 -29.09
N PHE A 53 -15.94 -33.68 -28.32
CA PHE A 53 -14.85 -34.64 -28.26
C PHE A 53 -15.32 -35.99 -27.74
N LEU A 54 -16.04 -36.07 -26.63
CA LEU A 54 -16.51 -37.28 -26.03
C LEU A 54 -17.51 -38.04 -26.95
N ARG A 55 -18.32 -37.29 -27.68
CA ARG A 55 -19.25 -37.87 -28.67
C ARG A 55 -18.55 -38.46 -29.89
N LEU A 56 -17.52 -37.76 -30.42
CA LEU A 56 -16.82 -38.15 -31.66
C LEU A 56 -15.73 -39.19 -31.42
N PHE A 57 -15.12 -39.21 -30.24
CA PHE A 57 -13.97 -40.04 -29.92
C PHE A 57 -14.15 -40.92 -28.66
N PRO A 58 -15.16 -41.78 -28.62
CA PRO A 58 -15.47 -42.57 -27.44
C PRO A 58 -14.37 -43.56 -27.01
N ALA A 59 -13.46 -43.92 -27.91
CA ALA A 59 -12.35 -44.84 -27.66
C ALA A 59 -10.97 -44.13 -27.55
N ASN A 60 -10.92 -42.83 -27.46
CA ASN A 60 -9.67 -42.08 -27.32
C ASN A 60 -9.07 -42.30 -25.93
N SER A 61 -7.75 -42.41 -25.83
CA SER A 61 -7.00 -42.63 -24.59
C SER A 61 -7.17 -41.48 -23.56
N GLU A 62 -7.40 -40.24 -24.03
CA GLU A 62 -7.59 -39.06 -23.19
C GLU A 62 -9.05 -38.93 -22.68
N ARG A 63 -9.93 -39.82 -23.07
CA ARG A 63 -11.36 -39.76 -22.72
C ARG A 63 -11.60 -39.56 -21.22
N LEU A 64 -10.95 -40.37 -20.38
CA LEU A 64 -11.15 -40.32 -18.92
C LEU A 64 -10.74 -38.95 -18.30
N VAL A 65 -9.64 -38.37 -18.83
CA VAL A 65 -9.19 -37.04 -18.39
C VAL A 65 -10.20 -35.96 -18.81
N VAL A 66 -10.70 -36.04 -20.04
CA VAL A 66 -11.71 -35.11 -20.56
C VAL A 66 -13.06 -35.28 -19.84
N GLU A 67 -13.49 -36.49 -19.56
CA GLU A 67 -14.70 -36.75 -18.73
C GLU A 67 -14.58 -36.23 -17.31
N SER A 68 -13.41 -36.39 -16.68
CA SER A 68 -13.18 -35.85 -15.34
C SER A 68 -13.26 -34.31 -15.33
N THR A 69 -12.77 -33.69 -16.41
CA THR A 69 -12.86 -32.21 -16.57
C THR A 69 -14.33 -31.78 -16.74
N LEU A 70 -15.11 -32.49 -17.54
CA LEU A 70 -16.53 -32.19 -17.69
C LEU A 70 -17.29 -32.35 -16.38
N LYS A 71 -17.01 -33.43 -15.67
CA LYS A 71 -17.63 -33.69 -14.36
C LYS A 71 -17.32 -32.61 -13.34
N GLN A 72 -16.09 -32.16 -13.29
CA GLN A 72 -15.70 -31.01 -12.45
C GLN A 72 -16.45 -29.72 -12.82
N ILE A 73 -16.66 -29.47 -14.12
CA ILE A 73 -17.42 -28.31 -14.59
C ILE A 73 -18.91 -28.48 -14.22
N GLU A 74 -19.47 -29.66 -14.33
CA GLU A 74 -20.86 -29.94 -14.01
C GLU A 74 -21.15 -29.95 -12.51
N GLU A 75 -20.24 -30.48 -11.70
CA GLU A 75 -20.33 -30.41 -10.24
C GLU A 75 -20.20 -28.94 -9.74
N ASN A 76 -19.55 -28.10 -10.49
CA ASN A 76 -19.48 -26.67 -10.24
C ASN A 76 -20.62 -25.86 -10.87
N LYS A 77 -21.50 -26.47 -11.68
CA LYS A 77 -22.68 -25.84 -12.29
C LYS A 77 -23.83 -25.56 -11.33
N GLY A 78 -23.81 -26.09 -10.13
CA GLY A 78 -24.72 -25.63 -9.07
C GLY A 78 -24.19 -24.35 -8.46
N ASN A 79 -24.32 -23.21 -9.14
CA ASN A 79 -24.24 -21.85 -8.62
C ASN A 79 -23.25 -21.60 -7.44
N LYS A 80 -22.15 -22.41 -7.35
CA LYS A 80 -21.11 -22.23 -6.35
C LYS A 80 -19.94 -21.44 -6.94
N LEU A 81 -19.98 -20.15 -6.74
CA LEU A 81 -18.86 -19.27 -7.06
C LEU A 81 -17.78 -19.45 -6.00
N ARG A 82 -16.53 -19.55 -6.41
CA ARG A 82 -15.41 -19.66 -5.47
C ARG A 82 -14.45 -18.48 -5.63
N LEU A 83 -14.14 -17.84 -4.51
CA LEU A 83 -13.17 -16.73 -4.43
C LEU A 83 -11.94 -17.20 -3.67
N GLY A 84 -10.76 -16.99 -4.23
CA GLY A 84 -9.50 -17.18 -3.51
C GLY A 84 -9.23 -15.99 -2.59
N ALA A 85 -8.80 -16.24 -1.34
CA ALA A 85 -8.27 -15.22 -0.44
C ALA A 85 -6.80 -15.55 -0.12
N VAL A 86 -5.85 -14.75 -0.61
CA VAL A 86 -4.41 -14.97 -0.44
C VAL A 86 -3.85 -13.89 0.46
N LEU A 87 -3.74 -14.19 1.76
CA LEU A 87 -3.51 -13.21 2.82
C LEU A 87 -2.38 -13.64 3.75
N PRO A 88 -1.63 -12.72 4.36
CA PRO A 88 -0.64 -13.04 5.38
C PRO A 88 -1.34 -13.39 6.70
N LEU A 89 -1.59 -14.67 6.96
CA LEU A 89 -2.30 -15.13 8.16
C LEU A 89 -1.37 -15.51 9.30
N THR A 90 -0.06 -15.58 9.02
CA THR A 90 1.00 -15.81 10.01
C THR A 90 2.10 -14.74 9.94
N GLY A 91 2.98 -14.68 10.96
CA GLY A 91 4.07 -13.72 11.02
C GLY A 91 3.64 -12.28 11.37
N LYS A 92 4.50 -11.32 11.05
CA LYS A 92 4.34 -9.91 11.48
C LYS A 92 3.09 -9.21 10.93
N MET A 93 2.57 -9.67 9.80
CA MET A 93 1.40 -9.09 9.13
C MET A 93 0.10 -9.85 9.41
N ALA A 94 0.12 -10.83 10.32
CA ALA A 94 -1.04 -11.69 10.60
C ALA A 94 -2.29 -10.91 10.99
N LEU A 95 -2.14 -9.88 11.82
CA LEU A 95 -3.27 -9.03 12.24
C LEU A 95 -3.94 -8.35 11.05
N SER A 96 -3.15 -7.72 10.18
CA SER A 96 -3.67 -7.08 8.95
C SER A 96 -4.33 -8.09 8.01
N GLY A 97 -3.73 -9.27 7.84
CA GLY A 97 -4.31 -10.34 7.04
C GLY A 97 -5.65 -10.84 7.59
N GLN A 98 -5.76 -10.97 8.91
CA GLN A 98 -7.01 -11.36 9.58
C GLN A 98 -8.10 -10.30 9.44
N GLN A 99 -7.76 -9.00 9.55
CA GLN A 99 -8.74 -7.91 9.33
C GLN A 99 -9.29 -7.92 7.91
N VAL A 100 -8.42 -8.10 6.90
CA VAL A 100 -8.86 -8.25 5.51
C VAL A 100 -9.75 -9.49 5.35
N LEU A 101 -9.38 -10.62 5.96
CA LEU A 101 -10.18 -11.84 5.92
C LEU A 101 -11.57 -11.65 6.51
N GLN A 102 -11.68 -10.95 7.63
CA GLN A 102 -12.98 -10.64 8.25
C GLN A 102 -13.87 -9.83 7.29
N GLY A 103 -13.30 -8.83 6.61
CA GLY A 103 -14.02 -8.06 5.58
C GLY A 103 -14.50 -8.92 4.41
N ILE A 104 -13.64 -9.82 3.91
CA ILE A 104 -14.02 -10.77 2.83
C ILE A 104 -15.15 -11.71 3.29
N GLN A 105 -15.05 -12.25 4.50
CA GLN A 105 -16.05 -13.17 5.04
C GLN A 105 -17.40 -12.48 5.25
N LEU A 106 -17.39 -11.23 5.74
CA LEU A 106 -18.59 -10.42 5.89
C LEU A 106 -19.25 -10.19 4.53
N ALA A 107 -18.51 -9.73 3.53
CA ALA A 107 -19.03 -9.49 2.19
C ALA A 107 -19.56 -10.77 1.52
N ALA A 108 -18.86 -11.91 1.69
CA ALA A 108 -19.33 -13.19 1.18
C ALA A 108 -20.62 -13.65 1.88
N SER A 109 -20.74 -13.40 3.18
CA SER A 109 -21.95 -13.70 3.94
C SER A 109 -23.14 -12.86 3.48
N GLU A 110 -22.93 -11.55 3.28
CA GLU A 110 -23.95 -10.65 2.76
C GLU A 110 -24.36 -11.03 1.33
N PHE A 111 -23.41 -11.36 0.47
CA PHE A 111 -23.69 -11.86 -0.89
C PHE A 111 -24.61 -13.09 -0.83
N ASN A 112 -24.26 -14.08 -0.01
CA ASN A 112 -25.02 -15.32 0.13
C ASN A 112 -26.42 -15.11 0.72
N LEU A 113 -26.64 -14.09 1.52
CA LEU A 113 -27.96 -13.74 2.06
C LEU A 113 -28.87 -13.10 0.99
N VAL A 114 -28.29 -12.29 0.11
CA VAL A 114 -29.06 -11.53 -0.91
C VAL A 114 -29.33 -12.38 -2.15
N HIS A 115 -28.38 -13.23 -2.57
CA HIS A 115 -28.46 -14.00 -3.81
C HIS A 115 -28.91 -15.41 -3.53
N GLN A 116 -30.25 -15.60 -3.36
CA GLN A 116 -30.86 -16.92 -3.17
C GLN A 116 -30.69 -17.75 -4.45
N GLY A 117 -29.85 -18.78 -4.38
CA GLY A 117 -29.57 -19.69 -5.50
C GLY A 117 -28.08 -19.67 -5.95
N ASP A 118 -27.33 -18.61 -5.66
CA ASP A 118 -25.90 -18.55 -5.85
C ASP A 118 -25.21 -18.58 -4.48
N SER A 119 -24.15 -19.35 -4.32
CA SER A 119 -23.34 -19.34 -3.10
C SER A 119 -21.89 -18.96 -3.42
N LEU A 120 -21.36 -17.99 -2.67
CA LEU A 120 -19.96 -17.60 -2.74
C LEU A 120 -19.18 -18.30 -1.63
N GLU A 121 -18.29 -19.23 -2.01
CA GLU A 121 -17.34 -19.87 -1.10
C GLU A 121 -15.99 -19.15 -1.14
N VAL A 122 -15.35 -18.97 0.02
CA VAL A 122 -14.02 -18.34 0.11
C VAL A 122 -12.97 -19.40 0.42
N THR A 123 -12.05 -19.63 -0.52
CA THR A 123 -10.88 -20.51 -0.32
C THR A 123 -9.71 -19.71 0.22
N ILE A 124 -9.39 -19.91 1.50
CA ILE A 124 -8.39 -19.13 2.23
C ILE A 124 -7.00 -19.79 2.08
N LYS A 125 -5.99 -18.99 1.75
CA LYS A 125 -4.58 -19.39 1.67
C LYS A 125 -3.70 -18.38 2.40
N ASP A 126 -2.77 -18.90 3.22
CA ASP A 126 -1.76 -18.06 3.85
C ASP A 126 -0.64 -17.74 2.83
N SER A 127 -0.45 -16.45 2.55
CA SER A 127 0.56 -15.96 1.60
C SER A 127 2.00 -16.14 2.08
N THR A 128 2.19 -16.50 3.35
CA THR A 128 3.52 -16.69 3.97
C THR A 128 3.91 -18.15 4.15
N SER A 129 2.97 -19.09 3.96
CA SER A 129 3.19 -20.53 4.20
C SER A 129 3.97 -21.24 3.10
N ALA A 130 4.02 -20.67 1.89
CA ALA A 130 4.72 -21.21 0.72
C ALA A 130 5.09 -20.06 -0.24
N PRO A 131 5.95 -20.30 -1.25
CA PRO A 131 6.21 -19.32 -2.30
C PRO A 131 4.91 -18.83 -2.93
N ILE A 132 4.72 -17.50 -2.95
CA ILE A 132 3.45 -16.87 -3.33
C ILE A 132 2.95 -17.31 -4.72
N GLY A 133 3.86 -17.48 -5.68
CA GLY A 133 3.53 -17.97 -7.01
C GLY A 133 2.86 -19.34 -7.00
N GLN A 134 3.39 -20.30 -6.21
CA GLN A 134 2.78 -21.63 -6.08
C GLN A 134 1.39 -21.59 -5.43
N THR A 135 1.23 -20.71 -4.45
CA THR A 135 -0.06 -20.54 -3.76
C THR A 135 -1.12 -20.00 -4.70
N VAL A 136 -0.78 -18.98 -5.50
CA VAL A 136 -1.69 -18.38 -6.48
C VAL A 136 -1.96 -19.33 -7.65
N GLU A 137 -0.93 -20.03 -8.14
CA GLU A 137 -1.09 -20.95 -9.26
C GLU A 137 -2.03 -22.12 -8.94
N LYS A 138 -1.99 -22.66 -7.71
CA LYS A 138 -2.96 -23.68 -7.26
C LYS A 138 -4.40 -23.19 -7.29
N LEU A 139 -4.65 -21.93 -6.98
CA LEU A 139 -5.98 -21.33 -7.11
C LEU A 139 -6.33 -21.05 -8.57
N ALA A 140 -5.36 -20.59 -9.35
CA ALA A 140 -5.56 -20.25 -10.76
C ALA A 140 -5.87 -21.47 -11.64
N THR A 141 -5.37 -22.65 -11.26
CA THR A 141 -5.67 -23.89 -11.97
C THR A 141 -7.05 -24.49 -11.62
N ASP A 142 -7.71 -24.04 -10.56
CA ASP A 142 -9.08 -24.45 -10.22
C ASP A 142 -10.08 -23.62 -11.03
N PRO A 143 -10.81 -24.24 -11.97
CA PRO A 143 -11.75 -23.52 -12.84
C PRO A 143 -12.95 -22.93 -12.08
N SER A 144 -13.23 -23.39 -10.86
CA SER A 144 -14.29 -22.85 -10.02
C SER A 144 -13.92 -21.53 -9.34
N VAL A 145 -12.63 -21.17 -9.29
CA VAL A 145 -12.16 -19.91 -8.70
C VAL A 145 -12.32 -18.77 -9.70
N ILE A 146 -13.27 -17.89 -9.44
CA ILE A 146 -13.62 -16.77 -10.35
C ILE A 146 -12.73 -15.54 -10.18
N GLY A 147 -11.99 -15.44 -9.07
CA GLY A 147 -11.09 -14.33 -8.77
C GLY A 147 -10.35 -14.56 -7.47
N ILE A 148 -9.37 -13.68 -7.21
CA ILE A 148 -8.56 -13.71 -5.99
C ILE A 148 -8.57 -12.34 -5.31
N VAL A 149 -8.81 -12.31 -4.01
CA VAL A 149 -8.53 -11.15 -3.15
C VAL A 149 -7.16 -11.34 -2.50
N GLY A 150 -6.26 -10.40 -2.76
CA GLY A 150 -4.85 -10.50 -2.40
C GLY A 150 -3.94 -10.67 -3.63
N PRO A 151 -2.62 -10.76 -3.41
CA PRO A 151 -1.89 -10.56 -2.17
C PRO A 151 -1.98 -9.14 -1.62
N VAL A 152 -1.60 -8.99 -0.33
CA VAL A 152 -1.68 -7.72 0.42
C VAL A 152 -0.49 -6.79 0.13
N LEU A 153 0.68 -7.34 -0.15
CA LEU A 153 1.93 -6.60 -0.33
C LEU A 153 2.27 -6.40 -1.81
N SER A 154 2.74 -5.19 -2.17
CA SER A 154 3.09 -4.83 -3.55
C SER A 154 4.10 -5.77 -4.20
N ASN A 155 5.14 -6.19 -3.48
CA ASN A 155 6.14 -7.15 -3.97
C ASN A 155 5.53 -8.54 -4.27
N PHE A 156 4.57 -8.99 -3.49
CA PHE A 156 3.87 -10.24 -3.74
C PHE A 156 2.95 -10.14 -4.96
N VAL A 157 2.28 -8.99 -5.13
CA VAL A 157 1.48 -8.75 -6.34
C VAL A 157 2.35 -8.83 -7.60
N ARG A 158 3.51 -8.15 -7.63
CA ARG A 158 4.45 -8.21 -8.77
C ARG A 158 4.86 -9.64 -9.12
N ASN A 159 5.06 -10.50 -8.10
CA ASN A 159 5.50 -11.88 -8.32
C ASN A 159 4.42 -12.79 -8.91
N VAL A 160 3.16 -12.36 -8.94
CA VAL A 160 2.03 -13.17 -9.43
C VAL A 160 1.36 -12.61 -10.68
N VAL A 161 1.81 -11.46 -11.18
CA VAL A 161 1.28 -10.82 -12.40
C VAL A 161 1.24 -11.79 -13.58
N SER A 162 2.34 -12.50 -13.84
CA SER A 162 2.44 -13.47 -14.95
C SER A 162 1.46 -14.65 -14.81
N ILE A 163 1.05 -14.99 -13.60
CA ILE A 163 0.05 -16.02 -13.33
C ILE A 163 -1.33 -15.47 -13.64
N ALA A 164 -1.64 -14.26 -13.15
CA ALA A 164 -2.90 -13.58 -13.46
C ALA A 164 -3.12 -13.46 -14.98
N ASP A 165 -2.08 -13.05 -15.73
CA ASP A 165 -2.12 -12.97 -17.19
C ASP A 165 -2.32 -14.32 -17.87
N ARG A 166 -1.57 -15.34 -17.45
CA ARG A 166 -1.63 -16.68 -18.04
C ARG A 166 -3.00 -17.32 -17.92
N TYR A 167 -3.64 -17.16 -16.75
CA TYR A 167 -4.94 -17.77 -16.45
C TYR A 167 -6.10 -16.81 -16.62
N HIS A 168 -5.87 -15.57 -17.10
CA HIS A 168 -6.90 -14.52 -17.23
C HIS A 168 -7.73 -14.35 -15.94
N LEU A 169 -7.04 -14.44 -14.80
CA LEU A 169 -7.68 -14.46 -13.48
C LEU A 169 -7.64 -13.09 -12.83
N ALA A 170 -8.80 -12.49 -12.62
CA ALA A 170 -8.92 -11.23 -11.92
C ALA A 170 -8.40 -11.34 -10.47
N MET A 171 -7.48 -10.46 -10.11
CA MET A 171 -6.92 -10.37 -8.77
C MET A 171 -7.05 -8.95 -8.25
N ILE A 172 -7.68 -8.78 -7.09
CA ILE A 172 -7.80 -7.48 -6.43
C ILE A 172 -6.94 -7.45 -5.18
N THR A 173 -5.96 -6.54 -5.15
CA THR A 173 -5.16 -6.32 -3.94
C THR A 173 -5.84 -5.30 -3.02
N PRO A 174 -6.10 -5.65 -1.74
CA PRO A 174 -6.82 -4.78 -0.83
C PRO A 174 -5.99 -3.60 -0.31
N THR A 175 -4.66 -3.75 -0.21
CA THR A 175 -3.81 -2.78 0.49
C THR A 175 -2.51 -2.43 -0.23
N ALA A 176 -2.13 -3.14 -1.31
CA ALA A 176 -0.92 -2.83 -2.03
C ALA A 176 -1.02 -1.45 -2.70
N SER A 177 -0.15 -0.53 -2.31
CA SER A 177 -0.24 0.90 -2.66
C SER A 177 0.77 1.38 -3.71
N SER A 178 1.68 0.52 -4.19
CA SER A 178 2.66 0.87 -5.24
C SER A 178 1.96 1.34 -6.51
N SER A 179 2.40 2.47 -7.07
CA SER A 179 1.62 3.20 -8.07
C SER A 179 1.45 2.46 -9.39
N GLU A 180 2.45 1.67 -9.79
CA GLU A 180 2.48 0.98 -11.08
C GLU A 180 1.63 -0.31 -11.16
N LEU A 181 1.20 -0.89 -10.03
CA LEU A 181 0.62 -2.24 -10.00
C LEU A 181 -0.54 -2.48 -10.97
N ALA A 182 -1.46 -1.53 -11.10
CA ALA A 182 -2.60 -1.66 -12.01
C ALA A 182 -2.21 -1.51 -13.50
N GLN A 183 -0.97 -1.08 -13.79
CA GLN A 183 -0.45 -0.96 -15.16
C GLN A 183 0.28 -2.22 -15.61
N LEU A 184 0.62 -3.13 -14.67
CA LEU A 184 1.37 -4.35 -14.96
C LEU A 184 0.55 -5.41 -15.68
N SER A 185 -0.79 -5.41 -15.51
CA SER A 185 -1.69 -6.40 -16.10
C SER A 185 -3.14 -5.91 -16.12
N PRO A 186 -3.93 -6.25 -17.13
CA PRO A 186 -5.37 -5.97 -17.17
C PRO A 186 -6.17 -6.80 -16.15
N TYR A 187 -5.55 -7.78 -15.51
CA TYR A 187 -6.17 -8.65 -14.51
C TYR A 187 -5.83 -8.27 -13.07
N ILE A 188 -4.97 -7.25 -12.86
CA ILE A 188 -4.61 -6.77 -11.54
C ILE A 188 -5.39 -5.50 -11.21
N PHE A 189 -6.21 -5.58 -10.18
CA PHE A 189 -7.00 -4.48 -9.66
C PHE A 189 -6.50 -4.10 -8.26
N ARG A 190 -6.76 -2.87 -7.86
CA ARG A 190 -6.36 -2.35 -6.55
C ARG A 190 -7.52 -1.63 -5.88
N ASN A 191 -7.68 -1.88 -4.58
CA ASN A 191 -8.66 -1.22 -3.71
C ASN A 191 -7.98 -0.33 -2.64
N ALA A 192 -6.79 0.18 -2.93
CA ALA A 192 -6.05 1.08 -2.05
C ALA A 192 -5.62 2.34 -2.79
N ALA A 193 -5.56 3.47 -2.08
CA ALA A 193 -4.98 4.69 -2.64
C ALA A 193 -3.51 4.47 -2.99
N THR A 194 -3.10 4.90 -4.19
CA THR A 194 -1.69 4.83 -4.59
C THR A 194 -0.82 5.74 -3.74
N ARG A 195 0.47 5.42 -3.64
CA ARG A 195 1.44 6.32 -3.01
C ARG A 195 1.50 7.67 -3.74
N GLU A 196 1.33 7.66 -5.06
CA GLU A 196 1.17 8.88 -5.87
C GLU A 196 0.00 9.73 -5.39
N LEU A 197 -1.21 9.16 -5.31
CA LEU A 197 -2.38 9.87 -4.82
C LEU A 197 -2.21 10.34 -3.38
N GLN A 198 -1.64 9.52 -2.51
CA GLN A 198 -1.40 9.90 -1.12
C GLN A 198 -0.40 11.07 -1.02
N GLY A 199 0.75 11.01 -1.70
CA GLY A 199 1.73 12.09 -1.71
C GLY A 199 1.16 13.38 -2.28
N LYS A 200 0.42 13.29 -3.38
CA LYS A 200 -0.21 14.42 -4.03
C LYS A 200 -1.28 15.08 -3.15
N TYR A 201 -2.26 14.35 -2.69
CA TYR A 201 -3.38 14.93 -1.94
C TYR A 201 -2.99 15.48 -0.57
N ILE A 202 -2.01 14.88 0.14
CA ILE A 202 -1.53 15.45 1.39
C ILE A 202 -0.77 16.76 1.14
N ALA A 203 -0.04 16.89 0.02
CA ALA A 203 0.61 18.13 -0.39
C ALA A 203 -0.43 19.20 -0.78
N GLU A 204 -1.42 18.86 -1.60
CA GLU A 204 -2.54 19.76 -1.96
C GLU A 204 -3.26 20.27 -0.71
N TYR A 205 -3.57 19.40 0.23
CA TYR A 205 -4.24 19.77 1.48
C TYR A 205 -3.37 20.70 2.33
N ALA A 206 -2.09 20.39 2.46
CA ALA A 206 -1.15 21.19 3.24
C ALA A 206 -0.99 22.60 2.66
N VAL A 207 -0.83 22.72 1.34
CA VAL A 207 -0.60 24.00 0.67
C VAL A 207 -1.89 24.80 0.52
N ASN A 208 -2.98 24.19 0.04
CA ASN A 208 -4.20 24.90 -0.34
C ASN A 208 -5.17 25.09 0.84
N SER A 209 -5.28 24.10 1.73
CA SER A 209 -6.24 24.14 2.85
C SER A 209 -5.61 24.66 4.14
N LEU A 210 -4.37 24.26 4.44
CA LEU A 210 -3.68 24.70 5.65
C LEU A 210 -2.83 25.97 5.44
N GLY A 211 -2.58 26.37 4.20
CA GLY A 211 -1.78 27.57 3.85
C GLY A 211 -0.29 27.43 4.11
N LEU A 212 0.21 26.21 4.28
CA LEU A 212 1.62 25.92 4.57
C LEU A 212 2.45 26.07 3.28
N ARG A 213 3.70 26.52 3.40
CA ARG A 213 4.55 26.82 2.23
C ARG A 213 5.92 26.17 2.29
N ARG A 214 6.48 25.97 3.47
CA ARG A 214 7.85 25.46 3.67
C ARG A 214 7.81 24.13 4.41
N PHE A 215 8.44 23.13 3.83
CA PHE A 215 8.34 21.76 4.29
C PHE A 215 9.71 21.11 4.50
N VAL A 216 9.79 20.22 5.46
CA VAL A 216 10.87 19.25 5.61
C VAL A 216 10.27 17.85 5.43
N VAL A 217 11.01 16.97 4.78
CA VAL A 217 10.62 15.57 4.61
C VAL A 217 11.59 14.67 5.37
N LEU A 218 11.07 13.83 6.26
CA LEU A 218 11.84 12.80 6.95
C LEU A 218 11.26 11.43 6.62
N HIS A 219 11.94 10.65 5.76
CA HIS A 219 11.41 9.42 5.19
C HIS A 219 12.28 8.18 5.45
N PRO A 220 11.69 6.96 5.51
CA PRO A 220 12.45 5.72 5.57
C PRO A 220 13.16 5.43 4.25
N LEU A 221 14.32 4.78 4.31
CA LEU A 221 15.08 4.26 3.17
C LEU A 221 14.43 2.98 2.62
N GLU A 222 13.19 3.10 2.17
CA GLU A 222 12.37 2.03 1.60
C GLU A 222 11.58 2.55 0.40
N GLU A 223 11.16 1.66 -0.49
CA GLU A 223 10.34 1.98 -1.67
C GLU A 223 9.09 2.82 -1.30
N PHE A 224 8.42 2.44 -0.21
CA PHE A 224 7.26 3.19 0.31
C PHE A 224 7.61 4.65 0.63
N GLY A 225 8.74 4.87 1.31
CA GLY A 225 9.21 6.21 1.67
C GLY A 225 9.68 7.02 0.46
N PHE A 226 10.38 6.39 -0.47
CA PHE A 226 10.88 7.05 -1.68
C PHE A 226 9.74 7.55 -2.57
N GLU A 227 8.77 6.69 -2.91
CA GLU A 227 7.66 7.10 -3.76
C GLU A 227 6.81 8.22 -3.13
N LEU A 228 6.43 8.08 -1.86
CA LEU A 228 5.65 9.11 -1.16
C LEU A 228 6.38 10.44 -1.09
N ARG A 229 7.68 10.42 -0.79
CA ARG A 229 8.54 11.62 -0.81
C ARG A 229 8.52 12.28 -2.18
N ASP A 230 8.77 11.52 -3.24
CA ASP A 230 8.94 12.07 -4.58
C ASP A 230 7.63 12.70 -5.09
N PHE A 231 6.49 12.05 -4.87
CA PHE A 231 5.19 12.60 -5.24
C PHE A 231 4.80 13.82 -4.38
N PHE A 232 5.11 13.79 -3.08
CA PHE A 232 4.87 14.93 -2.21
C PHE A 232 5.71 16.15 -2.60
N VAL A 233 7.01 15.98 -2.78
CA VAL A 233 7.94 17.06 -3.18
C VAL A 233 7.50 17.67 -4.50
N LYS A 234 7.26 16.84 -5.52
CA LYS A 234 6.81 17.29 -6.83
C LYS A 234 5.53 18.11 -6.75
N GLU A 235 4.56 17.68 -5.94
CA GLU A 235 3.29 18.37 -5.82
C GLU A 235 3.42 19.68 -5.05
N VAL A 236 4.17 19.71 -3.93
CA VAL A 236 4.47 20.92 -3.17
C VAL A 236 5.10 21.99 -4.07
N GLU A 237 6.12 21.62 -4.86
CA GLU A 237 6.80 22.53 -5.78
C GLU A 237 5.87 23.04 -6.89
N SER A 238 4.99 22.16 -7.43
CA SER A 238 4.01 22.52 -8.46
C SER A 238 2.98 23.55 -7.95
N LEU A 239 2.69 23.53 -6.65
CA LEU A 239 1.77 24.44 -5.97
C LEU A 239 2.45 25.71 -5.42
N GLY A 240 3.75 25.91 -5.72
CA GLY A 240 4.51 27.08 -5.28
C GLY A 240 4.94 27.03 -3.80
N GLY A 241 4.98 25.84 -3.19
CA GLY A 241 5.62 25.59 -1.93
C GLY A 241 7.11 25.25 -2.11
N GLU A 242 7.84 25.14 -1.01
CA GLU A 242 9.27 24.85 -0.98
C GLU A 242 9.55 23.67 -0.04
N VAL A 243 10.36 22.70 -0.49
CA VAL A 243 10.89 21.65 0.37
C VAL A 243 12.33 21.99 0.72
N ILE A 244 12.53 22.46 1.95
CA ILE A 244 13.82 22.98 2.46
C ILE A 244 14.84 21.86 2.61
N SER A 245 14.40 20.68 3.10
CA SER A 245 15.30 19.56 3.35
C SER A 245 14.57 18.23 3.17
N VAL A 246 15.30 17.24 2.65
CA VAL A 246 14.85 15.85 2.53
C VAL A 246 15.86 14.96 3.24
N ILE A 247 15.44 14.38 4.35
CA ILE A 247 16.28 13.60 5.26
C ILE A 247 15.75 12.17 5.31
N SER A 248 16.67 11.22 5.38
CA SER A 248 16.30 9.81 5.42
C SER A 248 16.73 9.13 6.72
N TYR A 249 16.07 8.00 7.03
CA TYR A 249 16.43 7.13 8.13
C TYR A 249 16.33 5.65 7.76
N GLU A 250 17.15 4.83 8.43
CA GLU A 250 17.12 3.38 8.26
C GLU A 250 15.90 2.76 8.96
N ARG A 251 15.32 1.71 8.37
CA ARG A 251 14.17 1.02 8.96
C ARG A 251 14.43 0.45 10.36
N SER A 252 15.66 0.03 10.66
CA SER A 252 16.04 -0.48 11.98
C SER A 252 16.26 0.59 13.03
N GLN A 253 16.42 1.86 12.61
CA GLN A 253 16.76 2.99 13.48
C GLN A 253 15.67 3.27 14.51
N THR A 254 16.08 3.60 15.74
CA THR A 254 15.21 3.96 16.87
C THR A 254 15.57 5.29 17.52
N ASP A 255 16.76 5.78 17.28
CA ASP A 255 17.26 7.09 17.70
C ASP A 255 17.38 8.00 16.48
N PHE A 256 16.70 9.14 16.50
CA PHE A 256 16.60 10.09 15.39
C PHE A 256 17.29 11.42 15.69
N LYS A 257 18.10 11.48 16.73
CA LYS A 257 18.83 12.70 17.16
C LYS A 257 19.50 13.39 15.98
N LYS A 258 20.29 12.65 15.19
CA LYS A 258 21.03 13.20 14.04
C LYS A 258 20.09 13.89 13.04
N GLN A 259 19.02 13.21 12.63
CA GLN A 259 18.06 13.74 11.67
C GLN A 259 17.31 14.95 12.23
N ILE A 260 16.96 14.91 13.52
CA ILE A 260 16.25 16.02 14.19
C ILE A 260 17.15 17.26 14.31
N HIS A 261 18.42 17.09 14.64
CA HIS A 261 19.38 18.21 14.61
C HIS A 261 19.57 18.79 13.21
N GLU A 262 19.58 17.95 12.16
CA GLU A 262 19.63 18.39 10.77
C GLU A 262 18.38 19.20 10.36
N MET A 263 17.22 18.95 11.00
CA MET A 263 16.01 19.75 10.84
C MET A 263 15.97 21.02 11.70
N GLY A 264 17.01 21.30 12.48
CA GLY A 264 17.10 22.47 13.34
C GLY A 264 16.66 22.24 14.79
N GLY A 265 16.37 21.00 15.20
CA GLY A 265 16.13 20.67 16.61
C GLY A 265 17.39 20.81 17.45
N ILE A 266 17.26 21.25 18.68
CA ILE A 266 18.37 21.50 19.61
C ILE A 266 18.10 20.93 20.99
N ASP A 267 19.16 20.60 21.71
CA ASP A 267 19.10 20.18 23.11
C ASP A 267 18.66 21.34 24.02
N ASP A 268 18.06 21.05 25.16
CA ASP A 268 17.59 22.05 26.14
C ASP A 268 18.68 23.02 26.59
N ASP A 269 19.92 22.57 26.73
CA ASP A 269 21.03 23.42 27.15
C ASP A 269 21.39 24.45 26.07
N ASP A 270 21.34 24.09 24.82
CA ASP A 270 21.56 24.99 23.69
C ASP A 270 20.37 25.94 23.49
N LEU A 271 19.12 25.46 23.70
CA LEU A 271 17.96 26.34 23.73
C LEU A 271 18.12 27.44 24.82
N ARG A 272 18.52 27.05 26.04
CA ARG A 272 18.75 28.01 27.13
C ARG A 272 19.83 29.03 26.80
N LYS A 273 20.90 28.64 26.08
CA LYS A 273 21.93 29.56 25.61
C LYS A 273 21.39 30.57 24.63
N LEU A 274 20.62 30.11 23.62
CA LEU A 274 19.99 30.98 22.61
C LEU A 274 19.00 31.96 23.28
N VAL A 275 18.21 31.53 24.23
CA VAL A 275 17.30 32.40 25.00
C VAL A 275 18.07 33.50 25.72
N LYS A 276 19.14 33.14 26.44
CA LYS A 276 19.99 34.12 27.14
C LYS A 276 20.59 35.14 26.19
N GLU A 277 21.03 34.70 25.02
CA GLU A 277 21.62 35.57 24.01
C GLU A 277 20.59 36.50 23.37
N GLN A 278 19.36 36.00 23.05
CA GLN A 278 18.27 36.82 22.53
C GLN A 278 17.79 37.85 23.56
N VAL A 279 17.66 37.47 24.84
CA VAL A 279 17.33 38.39 25.91
C VAL A 279 18.41 39.49 26.07
N LYS A 280 19.68 39.11 26.01
CA LYS A 280 20.78 40.05 26.05
C LYS A 280 20.75 41.05 24.88
N ASN A 281 20.58 40.57 23.64
CA ASN A 281 20.51 41.41 22.45
C ASN A 281 19.30 42.34 22.44
N ASN A 282 18.15 41.90 22.93
CA ASN A 282 16.94 42.71 23.09
C ASN A 282 17.11 43.81 24.17
N LEU A 283 17.84 43.52 25.23
CA LEU A 283 18.13 44.51 26.25
C LEU A 283 19.16 45.55 25.74
N GLU A 284 20.19 45.15 25.00
CA GLU A 284 21.14 46.04 24.36
C GLU A 284 20.53 46.96 23.29
N SER A 285 19.62 46.43 22.47
CA SER A 285 18.87 47.20 21.46
C SER A 285 17.91 48.23 22.06
N LYS A 286 17.30 47.94 23.22
CA LYS A 286 16.44 48.88 23.97
C LYS A 286 17.24 49.94 24.71
N SER A 287 18.50 49.65 25.09
CA SER A 287 19.38 50.62 25.79
C SER A 287 19.95 51.66 24.83
N LEU A 288 20.01 51.40 23.50
CA LEU A 288 20.46 52.35 22.49
C LEU A 288 19.41 53.41 22.09
N GLY A 289 18.17 53.30 22.56
CA GLY A 289 17.05 54.19 22.18
C GLY A 289 16.60 55.24 23.19
N GLN A 290 17.13 55.30 24.43
CA GLN A 290 16.72 56.30 25.42
C GLN A 290 17.91 56.75 26.28
N ASN A 291 18.25 58.06 26.15
CA ASN A 291 19.17 58.76 27.04
C ASN A 291 18.55 58.81 28.46
N GLY A 292 18.89 57.87 29.30
CA GLY A 292 18.54 57.88 30.71
C GLY A 292 19.49 57.02 31.57
N PRO A 293 20.00 57.49 32.71
CA PRO A 293 21.05 56.83 33.49
C PRO A 293 20.53 55.76 34.45
N MET A 294 19.69 54.80 34.07
CA MET A 294 19.32 53.68 34.92
C MET A 294 18.72 52.54 34.09
N THR A 295 19.50 51.71 33.46
CA THR A 295 19.10 50.33 33.20
C THR A 295 20.33 49.42 33.25
N ARG A 296 20.76 49.09 34.47
CA ARG A 296 21.55 47.89 34.70
C ARG A 296 20.69 46.70 34.24
N PRO A 297 21.23 45.75 33.46
CA PRO A 297 20.44 44.58 33.03
C PRO A 297 19.85 43.89 34.23
N LEU A 298 18.52 43.67 34.24
CA LEU A 298 17.76 43.03 35.31
C LEU A 298 18.33 41.65 35.69
N VAL A 299 19.08 41.03 34.81
CA VAL A 299 19.80 39.75 35.02
C VAL A 299 21.00 39.93 35.97
N GLU A 300 21.75 41.08 35.91
CA GLU A 300 22.87 41.37 36.81
C GLU A 300 22.40 41.79 38.18
N MET A 301 21.16 42.27 38.30
CA MET A 301 20.57 42.67 39.58
C MET A 301 19.90 41.53 40.36
N GLY A 302 19.92 40.28 39.85
CA GLY A 302 19.30 39.15 40.54
C GLY A 302 17.77 39.23 40.64
N LEU A 303 17.12 40.09 39.86
CA LEU A 303 15.69 40.32 39.86
C LEU A 303 14.90 39.35 38.97
N TRP A 304 15.56 38.54 38.20
CA TRP A 304 14.99 37.39 37.49
C TRP A 304 15.41 36.11 38.22
N SER A 305 14.46 35.49 38.86
CA SER A 305 14.63 34.14 39.43
C SER A 305 14.76 33.13 38.30
N GLY A 306 15.55 32.08 38.55
CA GLY A 306 15.69 30.97 37.56
C GLY A 306 14.34 30.39 37.11
N ASP A 307 13.28 30.56 37.88
CA ASP A 307 11.92 30.11 37.59
C ASP A 307 11.20 30.97 36.53
N GLU A 308 11.52 32.26 36.43
CA GLU A 308 10.96 33.15 35.37
C GLU A 308 11.56 32.90 34.00
N VAL A 309 12.82 32.49 33.92
CA VAL A 309 13.47 32.06 32.69
C VAL A 309 12.92 30.71 32.22
N GLN A 310 12.53 29.83 33.15
CA GLN A 310 11.87 28.56 32.87
C GLN A 310 10.44 28.71 32.32
N ASN A 311 9.75 29.82 32.64
CA ASN A 311 8.39 30.13 32.20
C ASN A 311 8.34 30.92 30.86
N LEU A 312 9.46 31.41 30.35
CA LEU A 312 9.53 31.92 29.00
C LEU A 312 9.40 30.77 28.01
N LYS A 313 8.19 30.59 27.46
CA LYS A 313 7.96 29.71 26.30
C LYS A 313 8.68 30.30 25.08
N VAL A 314 9.97 30.01 24.98
CA VAL A 314 10.71 30.29 23.77
C VAL A 314 10.40 29.17 22.80
N SER A 315 9.63 29.47 21.78
CA SER A 315 9.49 28.57 20.63
C SER A 315 10.69 28.76 19.72
N LEU A 316 11.29 27.65 19.33
CA LEU A 316 12.34 27.64 18.32
C LEU A 316 11.76 28.20 17.00
N GLU A 317 12.35 29.24 16.42
CA GLU A 317 11.97 29.73 15.11
C GLU A 317 12.54 28.78 14.05
N LEU A 318 11.68 27.91 13.54
CA LEU A 318 12.03 26.98 12.48
C LEU A 318 11.84 27.65 11.11
N SER A 319 12.70 27.31 10.16
CA SER A 319 12.63 27.81 8.79
C SER A 319 11.50 27.17 7.95
N TYR A 320 10.70 26.27 8.52
CA TYR A 320 9.65 25.52 7.86
C TYR A 320 8.35 25.47 8.69
N ASP A 321 7.24 25.18 8.03
CA ASP A 321 5.89 25.18 8.60
C ASP A 321 5.43 23.77 8.99
N ALA A 322 5.92 22.75 8.26
CA ALA A 322 5.52 21.37 8.46
C ALA A 322 6.61 20.34 8.18
N ILE A 323 6.46 19.16 8.80
CA ILE A 323 7.29 17.98 8.53
C ILE A 323 6.40 16.91 7.91
N PHE A 324 6.77 16.43 6.72
CA PHE A 324 6.16 15.25 6.13
C PHE A 324 6.92 13.98 6.54
N LEU A 325 6.22 13.06 7.19
CA LEU A 325 6.73 11.81 7.75
C LEU A 325 6.09 10.60 7.03
N PRO A 326 6.47 10.28 5.79
CA PRO A 326 5.92 9.14 5.04
C PRO A 326 6.46 7.80 5.58
N GLY A 327 6.12 7.48 6.82
CA GLY A 327 6.54 6.26 7.51
C GLY A 327 5.36 5.51 8.10
N PHE A 328 5.62 4.30 8.61
CA PHE A 328 4.64 3.54 9.35
C PHE A 328 4.58 3.97 10.82
N TYR A 329 3.44 3.72 11.45
CA TYR A 329 3.13 4.13 12.82
C TYR A 329 4.19 3.75 13.85
N ASP A 330 4.87 2.60 13.69
CA ASP A 330 5.91 2.12 14.59
C ASP A 330 7.15 3.03 14.63
N LYS A 331 7.54 3.61 13.49
CA LYS A 331 8.63 4.58 13.40
C LYS A 331 8.19 5.99 13.72
N VAL A 332 7.08 6.40 13.15
CA VAL A 332 6.49 7.73 13.40
C VAL A 332 6.22 7.92 14.90
N GLY A 333 5.72 6.87 15.57
CA GLY A 333 5.49 6.87 17.01
C GLY A 333 6.77 7.05 17.86
N LEU A 334 7.95 6.68 17.33
CA LEU A 334 9.24 6.93 17.97
C LEU A 334 9.82 8.31 17.61
N ILE A 335 9.55 8.80 16.40
CA ILE A 335 10.06 10.10 15.93
C ILE A 335 9.37 11.25 16.65
N ILE A 336 8.04 11.25 16.75
CA ILE A 336 7.26 12.37 17.30
C ILE A 336 7.67 12.76 18.72
N PRO A 337 7.83 11.83 19.68
CA PRO A 337 8.33 12.19 21.02
C PRO A 337 9.74 12.78 21.01
N GLN A 338 10.60 12.31 20.10
CA GLN A 338 11.96 12.83 19.97
C GLN A 338 11.99 14.24 19.35
N LEU A 339 11.08 14.54 18.39
CA LEU A 339 10.93 15.92 17.89
C LEU A 339 10.64 16.88 19.04
N VAL A 340 9.68 16.53 19.90
CA VAL A 340 9.32 17.35 21.08
C VAL A 340 10.50 17.45 22.06
N PHE A 341 11.23 16.35 22.29
CA PHE A 341 12.40 16.33 23.16
C PHE A 341 13.51 17.30 22.69
N TYR A 342 13.67 17.46 21.37
CA TYR A 342 14.62 18.39 20.77
C TYR A 342 13.99 19.74 20.38
N ASN A 343 12.90 20.12 21.06
CA ASN A 343 12.24 21.42 20.94
C ASN A 343 11.57 21.72 19.59
N ILE A 344 11.27 20.67 18.79
CA ILE A 344 10.44 20.78 17.59
C ILE A 344 9.02 20.38 17.98
N ASP A 345 8.23 21.28 18.55
CA ASP A 345 6.89 20.99 19.06
C ASP A 345 5.76 21.82 18.44
N ASN A 346 6.09 22.86 17.67
CA ASN A 346 5.12 23.80 17.09
C ASN A 346 5.07 23.73 15.55
N VAL A 347 5.26 22.56 14.98
CA VAL A 347 5.14 22.29 13.55
C VAL A 347 3.92 21.45 13.23
N THR A 348 3.41 21.56 12.02
CA THR A 348 2.39 20.66 11.51
C THR A 348 3.04 19.36 11.05
N LEU A 349 2.50 18.22 11.50
CA LEU A 349 2.97 16.90 11.09
C LEU A 349 2.04 16.35 10.00
N LEU A 350 2.62 15.89 8.91
CA LEU A 350 1.91 15.35 7.77
C LEU A 350 2.30 13.89 7.55
N GLY A 351 1.34 13.04 7.26
CA GLY A 351 1.54 11.61 7.08
C GLY A 351 0.75 10.99 5.94
N ALA A 352 0.93 9.70 5.77
CA ALA A 352 0.23 8.87 4.80
C ALA A 352 -0.47 7.69 5.50
N SER A 353 -1.06 6.78 4.74
CA SER A 353 -1.83 5.63 5.25
C SER A 353 -1.10 4.78 6.30
N GLY A 354 0.23 4.79 6.32
CA GLY A 354 1.04 4.13 7.36
C GLY A 354 0.81 4.65 8.78
N TRP A 355 0.14 5.81 8.94
CA TRP A 355 -0.21 6.37 10.24
C TRP A 355 -1.52 5.81 10.81
N ASN A 356 -2.37 5.23 9.98
CA ASN A 356 -3.67 4.72 10.41
C ASN A 356 -3.51 3.47 11.29
N SER A 357 -3.20 3.70 12.55
CA SER A 357 -3.08 2.68 13.59
C SER A 357 -3.40 3.26 14.97
N PRO A 358 -4.23 2.60 15.78
CA PRO A 358 -4.46 2.98 17.18
C PRO A 358 -3.16 3.05 18.00
N GLU A 359 -2.14 2.29 17.62
CA GLU A 359 -0.85 2.27 18.30
C GLU A 359 -0.10 3.60 18.15
N LEU A 360 -0.26 4.31 17.04
CA LEU A 360 0.35 5.64 16.88
C LEU A 360 -0.16 6.61 17.95
N THR A 361 -1.48 6.61 18.21
CA THR A 361 -2.08 7.44 19.25
C THR A 361 -1.57 7.08 20.64
N LYS A 362 -1.36 5.80 20.93
CA LYS A 362 -0.80 5.34 22.20
C LYS A 362 0.67 5.77 22.37
N MET A 363 1.47 5.67 21.31
CA MET A 363 2.90 5.98 21.34
C MET A 363 3.17 7.49 21.37
N ALA A 364 2.48 8.27 20.58
CA ALA A 364 2.83 9.64 20.27
C ALA A 364 1.71 10.67 20.47
N GLY A 365 0.47 10.25 20.72
CA GLY A 365 -0.70 11.15 20.71
C GLY A 365 -0.58 12.35 21.67
N LYS A 366 0.01 12.17 22.84
CA LYS A 366 0.25 13.27 23.80
C LYS A 366 1.28 14.31 23.34
N HIS A 367 2.11 13.96 22.36
CA HIS A 367 3.15 14.82 21.78
C HIS A 367 2.74 15.42 20.43
N MET A 368 1.65 14.92 19.83
CA MET A 368 1.15 15.38 18.53
C MET A 368 0.10 16.48 18.75
N ARG A 369 0.46 17.73 18.47
CA ARG A 369 -0.48 18.88 18.59
C ARG A 369 -1.30 19.10 17.32
N LYS A 370 -0.65 18.99 16.15
CA LYS A 370 -1.25 19.17 14.82
C LYS A 370 -0.73 18.06 13.93
N GLY A 371 -1.52 17.05 13.66
CA GLY A 371 -1.17 15.95 12.80
C GLY A 371 -2.29 15.66 11.80
N TYR A 372 -1.93 15.56 10.53
CA TYR A 372 -2.84 15.22 9.43
C TYR A 372 -2.24 14.09 8.62
N PHE A 373 -3.05 13.13 8.26
CA PHE A 373 -2.61 12.07 7.34
C PHE A 373 -3.71 11.73 6.36
N ILE A 374 -3.33 11.14 5.24
CA ILE A 374 -4.26 10.67 4.24
C ILE A 374 -4.36 9.16 4.26
N ASP A 375 -5.58 8.66 4.15
CA ASP A 375 -5.87 7.24 3.95
C ASP A 375 -7.03 7.06 2.97
N GLY A 376 -7.22 5.84 2.49
CA GLY A 376 -8.22 5.54 1.48
C GLY A 376 -9.64 5.41 1.99
N PHE A 377 -9.83 5.12 3.29
CA PHE A 377 -11.14 4.94 3.92
C PHE A 377 -11.07 5.04 5.44
N PHE A 378 -12.16 5.53 6.05
CA PHE A 378 -12.39 5.61 7.49
C PHE A 378 -13.72 4.97 7.85
#